data_17cb016791344ac761191c0a7cda9523
#
_entry.id   17cb016791344ac761191c0a7cda9523
#
_cell.length_a   1.000
_cell.length_b   1.000
_cell.length_c   1.000
_cell.angle_alpha   90.00
_cell.angle_beta   90.00
_cell.angle_gamma   90.00
#
_symmetry.space_group_name_H-M   'P 1'
#
loop_
_entity.id
_entity.type
_entity.pdbx_description
1 polymer ?
#
loop_
_entity_poly.entity_id
_entity_poly.type
_entity_poly.pdbx_seq_one_letter_code
_entity_poly.pdbx_strand_id
1 'polypeptide(L)'
;MGIRMVFYFILQLPWLIQSAPPFEAGEAGCKETCENVSIPYPFGIKRGCYHNSWFRVTCNKTINGTKPFISRINMELLPSYWSVEDNRVTVNNPVTYLNCDDKGNNGTTSSSSVNLQGSPFFLSEQNIFGSVGCGYLAIIFRNNQTDPIAACLQQRCEDPISSKLPGCLTMVPENLTSYTTALRPMTEIISPGEKESSKRCTSTFIGDSTVFSEISIDMKHVPATLEWNPVKCDLE
;
A
#
# COMPACT_ATOMS: atom_id res chain seq x y z
N MET A 1 27.07 -71.43 -47.32
CA MET A 1 25.98 -70.43 -47.28
C MET A 1 25.93 -69.80 -45.86
N GLY A 2 26.72 -68.77 -45.65
CA GLY A 2 26.94 -68.18 -44.31
C GLY A 2 26.15 -66.91 -44.15
N ILE A 3 25.27 -66.86 -43.17
CA ILE A 3 24.49 -65.71 -42.79
C ILE A 3 25.35 -64.89 -41.82
N ARG A 4 25.79 -63.68 -42.24
CA ARG A 4 26.44 -62.70 -41.39
C ARG A 4 25.37 -61.96 -40.63
N MET A 5 25.26 -62.17 -39.30
CA MET A 5 24.49 -61.32 -38.41
C MET A 5 25.30 -60.07 -38.14
N VAL A 6 24.75 -58.94 -38.55
CA VAL A 6 25.24 -57.59 -38.20
C VAL A 6 24.56 -57.17 -36.93
N PHE A 7 25.30 -57.13 -35.81
CA PHE A 7 24.83 -56.57 -34.57
C PHE A 7 24.92 -55.02 -34.64
N TYR A 8 23.79 -54.38 -34.71
CA TYR A 8 23.70 -52.92 -34.48
C TYR A 8 23.74 -52.63 -32.97
N PHE A 9 24.88 -52.17 -32.48
CA PHE A 9 24.99 -51.55 -31.19
C PHE A 9 24.40 -50.17 -31.30
N ILE A 10 23.15 -50.00 -30.84
CA ILE A 10 22.55 -48.71 -30.62
C ILE A 10 23.13 -48.18 -29.29
N LEU A 11 24.10 -47.29 -29.38
CA LEU A 11 24.58 -46.50 -28.25
C LEU A 11 23.42 -45.58 -27.80
N GLN A 12 22.71 -46.04 -26.78
CA GLN A 12 21.79 -45.19 -26.04
C GLN A 12 22.62 -44.23 -25.16
N LEU A 13 22.90 -43.05 -25.66
CA LEU A 13 23.36 -41.94 -24.83
C LEU A 13 22.20 -41.53 -23.93
N PRO A 14 22.31 -41.71 -22.59
CA PRO A 14 21.35 -41.07 -21.69
C PRO A 14 21.54 -39.55 -21.82
N TRP A 15 20.55 -38.88 -22.38
CA TRP A 15 20.42 -37.45 -22.23
C TRP A 15 20.22 -37.20 -20.73
N LEU A 16 21.31 -36.87 -20.04
CA LEU A 16 21.28 -36.26 -18.74
C LEU A 16 20.63 -34.90 -18.96
N ILE A 17 19.30 -34.85 -18.91
CA ILE A 17 18.56 -33.65 -18.65
C ILE A 17 18.93 -33.30 -17.21
N GLN A 18 19.97 -32.51 -17.07
CA GLN A 18 20.32 -31.89 -15.82
C GLN A 18 19.23 -30.84 -15.57
N SER A 19 18.14 -31.28 -14.94
CA SER A 19 17.17 -30.37 -14.40
C SER A 19 17.94 -29.47 -13.42
N ALA A 20 18.13 -28.22 -13.79
CA ALA A 20 18.61 -27.25 -12.84
C ALA A 20 17.74 -27.39 -11.57
N PRO A 21 18.33 -27.46 -10.38
CA PRO A 21 17.55 -27.53 -9.16
C PRO A 21 16.58 -26.35 -9.17
N PRO A 22 15.32 -26.54 -8.71
CA PRO A 22 14.41 -25.42 -8.56
C PRO A 22 15.15 -24.38 -7.74
N PHE A 23 15.23 -23.15 -8.25
CA PHE A 23 15.86 -22.04 -7.55
C PHE A 23 15.07 -21.83 -6.25
N GLU A 24 15.61 -22.31 -5.14
CA GLU A 24 15.06 -22.00 -3.81
C GLU A 24 15.36 -20.51 -3.54
N ALA A 25 14.42 -19.67 -3.97
CA ALA A 25 14.43 -18.25 -3.67
C ALA A 25 14.46 -18.09 -2.15
N GLY A 26 15.56 -17.58 -1.62
CA GLY A 26 15.74 -17.39 -0.18
C GLY A 26 17.00 -18.03 0.41
N GLU A 27 17.84 -18.70 -0.39
CA GLU A 27 19.07 -19.31 0.11
C GLU A 27 20.12 -18.29 0.60
N ALA A 28 21.00 -18.80 1.44
CA ALA A 28 22.06 -18.19 2.27
C ALA A 28 22.80 -16.91 1.78
N GLY A 29 22.61 -16.49 0.53
CA GLY A 29 23.20 -15.29 -0.07
C GLY A 29 22.27 -14.06 -0.13
N CYS A 30 20.99 -14.18 0.21
CA CYS A 30 19.97 -13.12 0.06
C CYS A 30 19.63 -12.39 1.35
N LYS A 31 20.55 -12.28 2.30
CA LYS A 31 20.37 -11.40 3.45
C LYS A 31 20.62 -9.96 3.01
N GLU A 32 19.55 -9.26 2.66
CA GLU A 32 19.60 -7.91 2.13
C GLU A 32 19.08 -6.91 3.15
N THR A 33 19.71 -5.75 3.20
CA THR A 33 19.31 -4.65 4.08
C THR A 33 19.28 -3.34 3.31
N CYS A 34 18.34 -2.49 3.69
CA CYS A 34 18.29 -1.11 3.28
C CYS A 34 18.65 -0.26 4.50
N GLU A 35 19.92 0.15 4.63
CA GLU A 35 20.54 0.60 5.87
C GLU A 35 20.32 -0.44 7.00
N ASN A 36 19.54 -0.08 8.02
CA ASN A 36 19.23 -0.93 9.17
C ASN A 36 17.96 -1.78 8.99
N VAL A 37 17.29 -1.66 7.84
CA VAL A 37 16.04 -2.38 7.54
C VAL A 37 16.35 -3.67 6.81
N SER A 38 16.08 -4.81 7.44
CA SER A 38 16.17 -6.14 6.79
C SER A 38 15.02 -6.30 5.81
N ILE A 39 15.32 -6.83 4.61
CA ILE A 39 14.33 -7.11 3.57
C ILE A 39 14.15 -8.63 3.47
N PRO A 40 13.08 -9.19 4.05
CA PRO A 40 12.81 -10.61 4.00
C PRO A 40 12.17 -11.02 2.66
N TYR A 41 12.42 -12.25 2.23
CA TYR A 41 11.68 -12.87 1.14
C TYR A 41 10.16 -12.87 1.46
N PRO A 42 9.25 -12.63 0.51
CA PRO A 42 9.43 -12.61 -0.95
C PRO A 42 9.99 -11.30 -1.53
N PHE A 43 10.25 -10.29 -0.70
CA PHE A 43 10.87 -9.04 -1.12
C PHE A 43 12.38 -9.18 -1.27
N GLY A 44 12.98 -8.37 -2.13
CA GLY A 44 14.44 -8.35 -2.31
C GLY A 44 14.92 -7.20 -3.17
N ILE A 45 16.22 -6.87 -3.08
CA ILE A 45 16.87 -5.78 -3.80
C ILE A 45 17.53 -6.31 -5.08
N LYS A 46 18.33 -7.36 -4.95
CA LYS A 46 19.10 -7.94 -6.05
C LYS A 46 18.27 -8.96 -6.82
N ARG A 47 18.55 -9.08 -8.11
CA ARG A 47 17.97 -10.12 -8.95
C ARG A 47 18.28 -11.51 -8.38
N GLY A 48 17.23 -12.31 -8.23
CA GLY A 48 17.31 -13.63 -7.62
C GLY A 48 17.03 -13.66 -6.11
N CYS A 49 16.92 -12.50 -5.45
CA CYS A 49 16.59 -12.40 -4.03
C CYS A 49 15.13 -11.98 -3.78
N TYR A 50 14.36 -11.68 -4.81
CA TYR A 50 12.91 -11.43 -4.73
C TYR A 50 12.14 -12.48 -5.55
N HIS A 51 10.90 -12.73 -5.17
CA HIS A 51 10.06 -13.74 -5.82
C HIS A 51 9.85 -13.44 -7.31
N ASN A 52 9.34 -12.24 -7.63
CA ASN A 52 9.22 -11.71 -8.99
C ASN A 52 9.37 -10.19 -8.97
N SER A 53 9.24 -9.53 -10.14
CA SER A 53 9.49 -8.09 -10.28
C SER A 53 8.55 -7.19 -9.44
N TRP A 54 7.39 -7.67 -8.97
CA TRP A 54 6.50 -6.95 -8.07
C TRP A 54 7.05 -6.82 -6.65
N PHE A 55 7.84 -7.81 -6.22
CA PHE A 55 8.46 -7.83 -4.89
C PHE A 55 9.85 -7.19 -4.86
N ARG A 56 10.28 -6.60 -5.98
CA ARG A 56 11.54 -5.89 -6.02
C ARG A 56 11.49 -4.63 -5.17
N VAL A 57 12.50 -4.46 -4.31
CA VAL A 57 12.70 -3.31 -3.45
C VAL A 57 13.84 -2.44 -3.97
N THR A 58 13.67 -1.12 -3.89
CA THR A 58 14.72 -0.12 -4.09
C THR A 58 14.96 0.64 -2.81
N CYS A 59 16.24 0.88 -2.50
CA CYS A 59 16.64 1.72 -1.37
C CYS A 59 16.82 3.17 -1.86
N ASN A 60 15.89 4.04 -1.53
CA ASN A 60 15.89 5.42 -1.95
C ASN A 60 16.41 6.33 -0.83
N LYS A 61 17.34 7.23 -1.17
CA LYS A 61 17.80 8.28 -0.25
C LYS A 61 16.68 9.30 -0.05
N THR A 62 16.32 9.53 1.21
CA THR A 62 15.36 10.55 1.63
C THR A 62 16.03 11.54 2.58
N ILE A 63 15.35 12.61 2.97
CA ILE A 63 15.84 13.56 3.97
C ILE A 63 16.05 12.92 5.36
N ASN A 64 15.34 11.80 5.62
CA ASN A 64 15.38 11.06 6.89
C ASN A 64 16.16 9.74 6.79
N GLY A 65 17.15 9.64 5.89
CA GLY A 65 17.93 8.42 5.67
C GLY A 65 17.50 7.63 4.42
N THR A 66 18.08 6.46 4.23
CA THR A 66 17.77 5.60 3.12
C THR A 66 16.61 4.67 3.52
N LYS A 67 15.57 4.61 2.67
CA LYS A 67 14.35 3.86 2.96
C LYS A 67 14.02 2.87 1.85
N PRO A 68 13.42 1.71 2.19
CA PRO A 68 13.00 0.71 1.21
C PRO A 68 11.65 1.08 0.57
N PHE A 69 11.56 0.91 -0.75
CA PHE A 69 10.34 1.12 -1.52
C PHE A 69 10.04 -0.09 -2.39
N ILE A 70 8.77 -0.51 -2.47
CA ILE A 70 8.32 -1.46 -3.49
C ILE A 70 8.44 -0.76 -4.85
N SER A 71 9.38 -1.22 -5.68
CA SER A 71 9.84 -0.48 -6.86
C SER A 71 8.73 -0.11 -7.84
N ARG A 72 7.80 -1.04 -8.12
CA ARG A 72 6.77 -0.86 -9.16
C ARG A 72 5.60 0.02 -8.72
N ILE A 73 5.25 0.01 -7.44
CA ILE A 73 4.14 0.82 -6.89
C ILE A 73 4.62 2.05 -6.13
N ASN A 74 5.94 2.20 -5.98
CA ASN A 74 6.62 3.33 -5.32
C ASN A 74 6.09 3.65 -3.92
N MET A 75 5.75 2.60 -3.14
CA MET A 75 5.32 2.74 -1.75
C MET A 75 6.47 2.38 -0.81
N GLU A 76 6.72 3.23 0.19
CA GLU A 76 7.71 2.99 1.23
C GLU A 76 7.27 1.83 2.12
N LEU A 77 8.16 0.87 2.34
CA LEU A 77 7.96 -0.25 3.24
C LEU A 77 8.27 0.16 4.68
N LEU A 78 7.38 -0.19 5.61
CA LEU A 78 7.54 0.05 7.04
C LEU A 78 7.87 -1.25 7.77
N PRO A 79 9.12 -1.48 8.17
CA PRO A 79 9.60 -2.79 8.64
C PRO A 79 9.04 -3.23 10.00
N SER A 80 8.48 -2.32 10.78
CA SER A 80 8.03 -2.60 12.15
C SER A 80 6.83 -3.55 12.24
N TYR A 81 6.14 -3.81 11.10
CA TYR A 81 4.85 -4.52 11.08
C TYR A 81 4.77 -5.54 9.92
N TRP A 82 5.88 -6.24 9.62
CA TRP A 82 5.88 -7.24 8.56
C TRP A 82 5.43 -8.59 9.09
N SER A 83 4.32 -9.10 8.58
CA SER A 83 3.91 -10.49 8.73
C SER A 83 3.95 -11.18 7.36
N VAL A 84 5.16 -11.49 6.91
CA VAL A 84 5.39 -12.14 5.60
C VAL A 84 4.74 -13.53 5.57
N GLU A 85 4.69 -14.21 6.70
CA GLU A 85 4.03 -15.51 6.87
C GLU A 85 2.53 -15.44 6.56
N ASP A 86 1.89 -14.29 6.83
CA ASP A 86 0.47 -14.05 6.55
C ASP A 86 0.23 -13.37 5.19
N ASN A 87 1.24 -13.28 4.33
CA ASN A 87 1.19 -12.52 3.07
C ASN A 87 0.79 -11.06 3.26
N ARG A 88 1.35 -10.41 4.28
CA ARG A 88 1.07 -9.01 4.64
C ARG A 88 2.33 -8.18 4.73
N VAL A 89 2.21 -6.93 4.33
CA VAL A 89 3.27 -5.93 4.46
C VAL A 89 2.67 -4.57 4.78
N THR A 90 3.32 -3.83 5.67
CA THR A 90 2.91 -2.46 5.98
C THR A 90 3.68 -1.47 5.11
N VAL A 91 2.94 -0.52 4.57
CA VAL A 91 3.47 0.55 3.71
C VAL A 91 3.07 1.92 4.24
N ASN A 92 3.83 2.93 3.84
CA ASN A 92 3.54 4.33 4.14
C ASN A 92 2.52 4.88 3.13
N ASN A 93 1.25 4.95 3.54
CA ASN A 93 0.12 5.29 2.69
C ASN A 93 -0.19 6.78 2.73
N PRO A 94 -0.41 7.46 1.59
CA PRO A 94 -0.64 8.91 1.55
C PRO A 94 -1.98 9.32 2.17
N VAL A 95 -2.00 10.50 2.77
CA VAL A 95 -3.16 11.15 3.39
C VAL A 95 -3.66 12.27 2.49
N THR A 96 -4.99 12.38 2.34
CA THR A 96 -5.63 13.58 1.79
C THR A 96 -5.90 14.57 2.92
N TYR A 97 -5.47 15.80 2.76
CA TYR A 97 -5.68 16.84 3.75
C TYR A 97 -6.09 18.18 3.11
N LEU A 98 -6.79 18.99 3.91
CA LEU A 98 -7.28 20.30 3.54
C LEU A 98 -7.02 21.29 4.68
N ASN A 99 -6.51 22.48 4.36
CA ASN A 99 -6.25 23.57 5.30
C ASN A 99 -5.25 23.23 6.44
N CYS A 100 -4.31 22.34 6.22
CA CYS A 100 -3.36 21.85 7.24
C CYS A 100 -1.97 22.51 7.14
N ASP A 101 -1.90 23.80 6.87
CA ASP A 101 -0.62 24.54 6.82
C ASP A 101 -0.33 25.25 8.14
N ASP A 102 0.94 25.14 8.60
CA ASP A 102 1.46 25.81 9.80
C ASP A 102 1.41 27.35 9.74
N LYS A 103 1.13 27.93 8.57
CA LYS A 103 1.21 29.39 8.32
C LYS A 103 -0.12 30.10 8.12
N GLY A 104 -1.26 29.44 8.23
CA GLY A 104 -2.57 30.06 8.21
C GLY A 104 -2.96 30.81 6.91
N ASN A 105 -2.20 30.66 5.85
CA ASN A 105 -2.43 31.30 4.56
C ASN A 105 -2.82 30.26 3.49
N ASN A 106 -4.04 30.38 2.98
CA ASN A 106 -4.59 29.66 1.81
C ASN A 106 -4.27 28.17 1.78
N GLY A 107 -5.14 27.41 2.42
CA GLY A 107 -5.05 26.00 2.69
C GLY A 107 -4.42 25.16 1.58
N THR A 108 -3.30 24.54 1.87
CA THR A 108 -2.76 23.47 1.04
C THR A 108 -3.75 22.31 1.04
N THR A 109 -4.17 21.93 -0.14
CA THR A 109 -4.98 20.74 -0.39
C THR A 109 -4.10 19.68 -0.99
N SER A 110 -4.05 18.51 -0.39
CA SER A 110 -3.46 17.31 -0.99
C SER A 110 -4.57 16.32 -1.27
N SER A 111 -4.59 15.77 -2.48
CA SER A 111 -5.45 14.65 -2.83
C SER A 111 -4.59 13.41 -2.94
N SER A 112 -4.94 12.34 -2.24
CA SER A 112 -4.25 11.07 -2.34
C SER A 112 -4.98 10.11 -3.26
N SER A 113 -4.22 9.43 -4.10
CA SER A 113 -4.69 8.32 -4.91
C SER A 113 -3.67 7.19 -4.86
N VAL A 114 -4.16 5.97 -4.80
CA VAL A 114 -3.35 4.75 -4.84
C VAL A 114 -3.87 3.86 -5.95
N ASN A 115 -2.95 3.33 -6.75
CA ASN A 115 -3.27 2.40 -7.82
C ASN A 115 -2.37 1.17 -7.74
N LEU A 116 -2.95 0.05 -7.31
CA LEU A 116 -2.33 -1.26 -7.24
C LEU A 116 -2.81 -2.20 -8.36
N GLN A 117 -3.59 -1.69 -9.34
CA GLN A 117 -4.12 -2.49 -10.43
C GLN A 117 -3.00 -3.15 -11.23
N GLY A 118 -3.19 -4.42 -11.59
CA GLY A 118 -2.19 -5.21 -12.30
C GLY A 118 -1.05 -5.74 -11.41
N SER A 119 -1.03 -5.36 -10.12
CA SER A 119 -0.13 -5.95 -9.13
C SER A 119 -0.80 -7.11 -8.39
N PRO A 120 -0.03 -7.96 -7.68
CA PRO A 120 -0.60 -8.96 -6.77
C PRO A 120 -1.18 -8.33 -5.50
N PHE A 121 -0.90 -7.06 -5.21
CA PHE A 121 -1.25 -6.38 -3.97
C PHE A 121 -2.66 -5.81 -3.96
N PHE A 122 -3.28 -5.81 -2.78
CA PHE A 122 -4.54 -5.12 -2.47
C PHE A 122 -4.52 -4.66 -1.01
N LEU A 123 -5.40 -3.73 -0.66
CA LEU A 123 -5.54 -3.26 0.72
C LEU A 123 -6.17 -4.34 1.59
N SER A 124 -5.53 -4.63 2.74
CA SER A 124 -6.04 -5.56 3.75
C SER A 124 -7.33 -5.04 4.38
N GLU A 125 -8.20 -5.94 4.80
CA GLU A 125 -9.39 -5.65 5.61
C GLU A 125 -9.05 -5.12 7.01
N GLN A 126 -7.81 -5.26 7.46
CA GLN A 126 -7.32 -4.66 8.69
C GLN A 126 -7.25 -3.13 8.63
N ASN A 127 -7.24 -2.57 7.43
CA ASN A 127 -7.29 -1.13 7.28
C ASN A 127 -8.70 -0.60 7.55
N ILE A 128 -8.72 0.62 8.07
CA ILE A 128 -9.91 1.44 8.21
C ILE A 128 -9.82 2.67 7.32
N PHE A 129 -10.96 3.14 6.85
CA PHE A 129 -11.08 4.46 6.29
C PHE A 129 -11.45 5.43 7.40
N GLY A 130 -10.57 6.38 7.66
CA GLY A 130 -10.72 7.35 8.71
C GLY A 130 -10.65 8.79 8.22
N SER A 131 -11.25 9.67 8.99
CA SER A 131 -11.11 11.10 8.81
C SER A 131 -11.00 11.78 10.17
N VAL A 132 -10.11 12.78 10.27
CA VAL A 132 -9.86 13.58 11.46
C VAL A 132 -10.13 15.04 11.13
N GLY A 133 -10.90 15.72 11.98
CA GLY A 133 -11.37 17.07 11.76
C GLY A 133 -12.88 17.17 11.91
N CYS A 134 -13.47 18.24 11.42
CA CYS A 134 -14.91 18.49 11.52
C CYS A 134 -15.46 19.21 10.28
N GLY A 135 -16.75 19.03 10.01
CA GLY A 135 -17.48 19.78 9.00
C GLY A 135 -17.38 19.25 7.58
N TYR A 136 -16.81 18.05 7.38
CA TYR A 136 -16.62 17.46 6.07
C TYR A 136 -17.23 16.06 5.97
N LEU A 137 -17.59 15.68 4.74
CA LEU A 137 -17.82 14.31 4.31
C LEU A 137 -16.53 13.80 3.65
N ALA A 138 -15.90 12.79 4.25
CA ALA A 138 -14.79 12.08 3.66
C ALA A 138 -15.34 10.95 2.77
N ILE A 139 -14.78 10.78 1.57
CA ILE A 139 -15.28 9.84 0.56
C ILE A 139 -14.11 9.07 -0.04
N ILE A 140 -14.30 7.76 -0.22
CA ILE A 140 -13.46 6.93 -1.08
C ILE A 140 -14.17 6.75 -2.42
N PHE A 141 -13.44 6.99 -3.49
CA PHE A 141 -13.86 6.70 -4.86
C PHE A 141 -13.01 5.59 -5.45
N ARG A 142 -13.62 4.72 -6.25
CA ARG A 142 -12.90 3.67 -6.97
C ARG A 142 -12.11 4.22 -8.16
N ASN A 143 -12.71 5.05 -8.97
CA ASN A 143 -12.11 5.58 -10.21
C ASN A 143 -12.34 7.08 -10.30
N ASN A 144 -11.27 7.88 -10.36
CA ASN A 144 -11.27 9.31 -10.70
C ASN A 144 -12.44 10.15 -10.10
N GLN A 145 -12.83 9.86 -8.84
CA GLN A 145 -13.88 10.59 -8.11
C GLN A 145 -15.30 10.50 -8.71
N THR A 146 -15.57 9.51 -9.51
CA THR A 146 -16.90 9.31 -10.13
C THR A 146 -17.71 8.18 -9.51
N ASP A 147 -17.05 7.21 -8.85
CA ASP A 147 -17.67 6.03 -8.26
C ASP A 147 -17.40 5.97 -6.74
N PRO A 148 -18.27 6.57 -5.91
CA PRO A 148 -18.12 6.54 -4.46
C PRO A 148 -18.43 5.14 -3.93
N ILE A 149 -17.50 4.57 -3.16
CA ILE A 149 -17.61 3.19 -2.63
C ILE A 149 -17.70 3.14 -1.10
N ALA A 150 -17.25 4.18 -0.42
CA ALA A 150 -17.42 4.35 1.02
C ALA A 150 -17.37 5.84 1.38
N ALA A 151 -18.01 6.18 2.48
CA ALA A 151 -18.02 7.54 3.01
C ALA A 151 -18.07 7.54 4.54
N CYS A 152 -17.54 8.61 5.14
CA CYS A 152 -17.44 8.80 6.56
C CYS A 152 -17.77 10.27 6.87
N LEU A 153 -18.83 10.51 7.63
CA LEU A 153 -19.33 11.85 7.94
C LEU A 153 -18.72 12.37 9.24
N GLN A 154 -17.96 13.45 9.16
CA GLN A 154 -17.46 14.14 10.35
C GLN A 154 -18.60 14.87 11.09
N GLN A 155 -18.39 15.13 12.38
CA GLN A 155 -19.30 15.96 13.15
C GLN A 155 -19.21 17.44 12.70
N ARG A 156 -20.23 18.22 13.03
CA ARG A 156 -20.16 19.68 12.85
C ARG A 156 -19.07 20.26 13.75
N CYS A 157 -18.43 21.31 13.27
CA CYS A 157 -17.47 22.05 14.09
C CYS A 157 -18.18 22.84 15.18
N GLU A 158 -17.89 22.51 16.44
CA GLU A 158 -18.38 23.23 17.60
C GLU A 158 -17.28 24.15 18.18
N ASP A 159 -17.67 25.29 18.77
CA ASP A 159 -16.78 26.12 19.55
C ASP A 159 -17.30 26.15 21.02
N PRO A 160 -16.41 25.88 22.01
CA PRO A 160 -14.99 25.56 21.92
C PRO A 160 -14.73 24.11 21.55
N ILE A 161 -13.56 23.85 20.93
CA ILE A 161 -13.13 22.54 20.52
C ILE A 161 -13.03 21.61 21.74
N SER A 162 -13.74 20.48 21.70
CA SER A 162 -13.52 19.37 22.62
C SER A 162 -12.05 18.92 22.53
N SER A 163 -11.44 18.55 23.66
CA SER A 163 -10.05 18.04 23.73
C SER A 163 -9.81 16.75 22.93
N LYS A 164 -10.86 16.10 22.45
CA LYS A 164 -10.79 14.95 21.54
C LYS A 164 -10.95 15.46 20.12
N LEU A 165 -10.00 15.12 19.25
CA LEU A 165 -10.12 15.38 17.82
C LEU A 165 -11.38 14.68 17.28
N PRO A 166 -12.38 15.44 16.82
CA PRO A 166 -13.56 14.84 16.22
C PRO A 166 -13.16 14.15 14.93
N GLY A 167 -13.81 13.04 14.63
CA GLY A 167 -13.52 12.27 13.44
C GLY A 167 -14.62 11.27 13.15
N CYS A 168 -14.41 10.49 12.12
CA CYS A 168 -15.27 9.38 11.77
C CYS A 168 -14.46 8.22 11.20
N LEU A 169 -15.01 7.01 11.27
CA LEU A 169 -14.40 5.78 10.81
C LEU A 169 -15.42 4.93 10.07
N THR A 170 -14.96 4.20 9.05
CA THR A 170 -15.70 3.15 8.38
C THR A 170 -14.76 2.08 7.85
N MET A 171 -15.32 0.95 7.47
CA MET A 171 -14.54 -0.16 6.90
C MET A 171 -14.08 0.17 5.47
N VAL A 172 -12.93 -0.37 5.10
CA VAL A 172 -12.44 -0.35 3.72
C VAL A 172 -13.13 -1.49 2.95
N PRO A 173 -13.60 -1.26 1.71
CA PRO A 173 -14.13 -2.32 0.87
C PRO A 173 -13.09 -3.42 0.60
N GLU A 174 -13.54 -4.67 0.58
CA GLU A 174 -12.70 -5.84 0.31
C GLU A 174 -11.99 -5.76 -1.04
N ASN A 175 -10.78 -6.31 -1.10
CA ASN A 175 -9.98 -6.43 -2.32
C ASN A 175 -9.78 -5.09 -3.07
N LEU A 176 -9.69 -3.99 -2.33
CA LEU A 176 -9.51 -2.67 -2.93
C LEU A 176 -8.08 -2.52 -3.50
N THR A 177 -8.00 -2.41 -4.82
CA THR A 177 -6.73 -2.26 -5.57
C THR A 177 -6.50 -0.85 -6.13
N SER A 178 -7.52 0.00 -6.11
CA SER A 178 -7.41 1.37 -6.61
C SER A 178 -8.42 2.27 -5.92
N TYR A 179 -7.97 3.43 -5.46
CA TYR A 179 -8.84 4.40 -4.83
C TYR A 179 -8.29 5.82 -4.93
N THR A 180 -9.21 6.78 -4.77
CA THR A 180 -8.91 8.19 -4.52
C THR A 180 -9.75 8.63 -3.32
N THR A 181 -9.17 9.39 -2.41
CA THR A 181 -9.91 9.98 -1.29
C THR A 181 -10.18 11.46 -1.53
N ALA A 182 -11.33 11.95 -1.07
CA ALA A 182 -11.71 13.36 -1.14
C ALA A 182 -12.43 13.79 0.12
N LEU A 183 -12.38 15.10 0.37
CA LEU A 183 -13.11 15.81 1.43
C LEU A 183 -14.09 16.77 0.78
N ARG A 184 -15.38 16.69 1.14
CA ARG A 184 -16.44 17.57 0.67
C ARG A 184 -17.04 18.33 1.84
N PRO A 185 -17.14 19.67 1.79
CA PRO A 185 -17.77 20.44 2.86
C PRO A 185 -19.21 20.01 3.09
N MET A 186 -19.62 19.88 4.35
CA MET A 186 -21.02 19.57 4.70
C MET A 186 -21.99 20.66 4.25
N THR A 187 -21.56 21.91 4.21
CA THR A 187 -22.36 23.06 3.75
C THR A 187 -22.78 22.91 2.29
N GLU A 188 -21.92 22.35 1.43
CA GLU A 188 -22.29 22.07 0.02
C GLU A 188 -23.41 21.03 -0.09
N ILE A 189 -23.51 20.12 0.90
CA ILE A 189 -24.45 18.99 0.88
C ILE A 189 -25.78 19.36 1.56
N ILE A 190 -25.73 20.06 2.70
CA ILE A 190 -26.89 20.32 3.55
C ILE A 190 -27.51 21.68 3.24
N SER A 191 -26.72 22.71 2.92
CA SER A 191 -27.13 24.09 2.69
C SER A 191 -26.38 24.68 1.49
N PRO A 192 -26.72 24.28 0.27
CA PRO A 192 -26.05 24.80 -0.93
C PRO A 192 -26.18 26.32 -1.03
N GLY A 193 -25.04 27.01 -1.08
CA GLY A 193 -24.98 28.48 -1.17
C GLY A 193 -24.55 29.20 0.13
N GLU A 194 -24.47 28.52 1.26
CA GLU A 194 -23.81 29.07 2.45
C GLU A 194 -22.28 28.96 2.30
N LYS A 195 -21.61 30.06 2.65
CA LYS A 195 -20.13 30.05 2.63
C LYS A 195 -19.59 29.17 3.75
N GLU A 196 -18.71 28.29 3.41
CA GLU A 196 -17.95 27.50 4.36
C GLU A 196 -17.25 28.38 5.38
N SER A 197 -17.59 28.21 6.67
CA SER A 197 -16.99 29.01 7.76
C SER A 197 -15.75 28.34 8.36
N SER A 198 -15.48 27.09 8.05
CA SER A 198 -14.39 26.32 8.69
C SER A 198 -13.14 26.30 7.83
N LYS A 199 -12.15 27.12 8.19
CA LYS A 199 -10.76 27.03 7.69
C LYS A 199 -9.91 26.07 8.53
N ARG A 200 -10.52 25.13 9.23
CA ARG A 200 -9.81 24.19 10.11
C ARG A 200 -9.15 23.08 9.29
N CYS A 201 -7.98 22.68 9.76
CA CYS A 201 -7.31 21.51 9.21
C CYS A 201 -8.22 20.27 9.33
N THR A 202 -8.32 19.51 8.27
CA THR A 202 -9.01 18.23 8.22
C THR A 202 -8.25 17.28 7.32
N SER A 203 -8.26 16.00 7.64
CA SER A 203 -7.60 14.96 6.87
C SER A 203 -8.44 13.71 6.73
N THR A 204 -8.18 12.91 5.69
CA THR A 204 -8.78 11.59 5.52
C THR A 204 -7.75 10.63 4.94
N PHE A 205 -7.83 9.36 5.35
CA PHE A 205 -6.82 8.35 5.07
C PHE A 205 -7.40 6.94 5.06
N ILE A 206 -6.68 6.01 4.45
CA ILE A 206 -6.80 4.58 4.68
C ILE A 206 -5.55 4.13 5.43
N GLY A 207 -5.72 3.56 6.61
CA GLY A 207 -4.62 3.14 7.47
C GLY A 207 -4.96 1.94 8.31
N ASP A 208 -3.94 1.30 8.87
CA ASP A 208 -4.10 0.14 9.74
C ASP A 208 -4.86 0.52 11.02
N SER A 209 -5.84 -0.29 11.40
CA SER A 209 -6.69 -0.04 12.56
C SER A 209 -5.93 -0.03 13.88
N THR A 210 -4.80 -0.72 13.96
CA THR A 210 -4.00 -0.83 15.19
C THR A 210 -3.28 0.46 15.56
N VAL A 211 -2.96 1.30 14.55
CA VAL A 211 -2.22 2.56 14.75
C VAL A 211 -3.14 3.80 14.78
N PHE A 212 -4.45 3.60 14.72
CA PHE A 212 -5.41 4.72 14.66
C PHE A 212 -5.27 5.72 15.81
N SER A 213 -4.98 5.24 17.02
CA SER A 213 -4.79 6.10 18.20
C SER A 213 -3.56 7.02 18.11
N GLU A 214 -2.63 6.73 17.20
CA GLU A 214 -1.39 7.49 16.99
C GLU A 214 -1.50 8.49 15.84
N ILE A 215 -2.62 8.46 15.08
CA ILE A 215 -2.81 9.31 13.92
C ILE A 215 -3.13 10.73 14.36
N SER A 216 -2.30 11.69 13.92
CA SER A 216 -2.52 13.11 14.10
C SER A 216 -3.01 13.76 12.80
N ILE A 217 -3.68 14.93 12.95
CA ILE A 217 -4.35 15.65 11.85
C ILE A 217 -3.37 16.15 10.77
N ASP A 218 -2.12 16.36 11.13
CA ASP A 218 -1.04 16.92 10.29
C ASP A 218 -0.17 15.87 9.60
N MET A 219 -0.44 14.58 9.83
CA MET A 219 0.28 13.49 9.16
C MET A 219 0.03 13.51 7.66
N LYS A 220 1.12 13.41 6.88
CA LYS A 220 1.07 13.32 5.42
C LYS A 220 0.94 11.89 4.91
N HIS A 221 1.31 10.93 5.74
CA HIS A 221 1.26 9.50 5.48
C HIS A 221 0.88 8.76 6.76
N VAL A 222 0.25 7.62 6.61
CA VAL A 222 -0.12 6.70 7.70
C VAL A 222 0.27 5.28 7.34
N PRO A 223 0.61 4.43 8.32
CA PRO A 223 0.80 3.01 8.07
C PRO A 223 -0.47 2.37 7.52
N ALA A 224 -0.36 1.60 6.45
CA ALA A 224 -1.44 0.79 5.90
C ALA A 224 -0.94 -0.60 5.53
N THR A 225 -1.76 -1.61 5.72
CA THR A 225 -1.42 -2.99 5.45
C THR A 225 -1.88 -3.39 4.04
N LEU A 226 -0.94 -3.87 3.23
CA LEU A 226 -1.22 -4.53 1.97
C LEU A 226 -1.17 -6.04 2.16
N GLU A 227 -2.03 -6.75 1.45
CA GLU A 227 -1.99 -8.20 1.28
C GLU A 227 -1.69 -8.54 -0.17
N TRP A 228 -1.19 -9.76 -0.40
CA TRP A 228 -1.04 -10.29 -1.75
C TRP A 228 -1.58 -11.72 -1.86
N ASN A 229 -2.06 -12.06 -3.04
CA ASN A 229 -2.53 -13.42 -3.32
C ASN A 229 -1.34 -14.26 -3.83
N PRO A 230 -0.91 -15.30 -3.11
CA PRO A 230 0.21 -16.13 -3.52
C PRO A 230 0.01 -16.80 -4.89
N VAL A 231 -1.22 -17.17 -5.25
CA VAL A 231 -1.55 -17.78 -6.55
C VAL A 231 -1.35 -16.82 -7.73
N LYS A 232 -1.54 -15.50 -7.51
CA LYS A 232 -1.30 -14.49 -8.56
C LYS A 232 0.17 -14.12 -8.70
N CYS A 233 1.01 -14.50 -7.74
CA CYS A 233 2.44 -14.21 -7.78
C CYS A 233 3.18 -15.06 -8.82
N ASP A 234 2.64 -16.23 -9.20
CA ASP A 234 3.28 -17.20 -10.10
C ASP A 234 2.93 -16.95 -11.58
N LEU A 235 2.20 -15.90 -11.92
CA LEU A 235 1.69 -15.60 -13.26
C LEU A 235 2.55 -14.64 -14.10
N GLU A 236 3.87 -14.52 -13.83
CA GLU A 236 4.83 -13.78 -14.69
C GLU A 236 5.70 -14.68 -15.56
#